data_c1c662ba1c41646ed84e80318c2c6c2f
#
_entry.id   c1c662ba1c41646ed84e80318c2c6c2f
#
_cell.length_a   1.000
_cell.length_b   1.000
_cell.length_c   1.000
_cell.angle_alpha   90.00
_cell.angle_beta   90.00
_cell.angle_gamma   90.00
#
_symmetry.space_group_name_H-M   'P 1'
#
loop_
_entity.id
_entity.type
_entity.pdbx_description
1 polymer ?
#
loop_
_entity_poly.entity_id
_entity_poly.type
_entity_poly.pdbx_seq_one_letter_code
_entity_poly.pdbx_strand_id
1 'polypeptide(L)'
;MAAQKVNTRWFRERLAERDMSMRRLAKLLELDPSAVSLMLRGKRTMTADEANRISGLLTIPVTEVLAQAGIPIEDDARSFPVKAWVDARGALHTITAKNARRVVGPRDVPGAGLAVQIRAAELASDGWVLFSGAFDTRADAFIDRLCIVELAGNGHVVATLKRGYDDEKYNLVPYTGAATIENVAVKAAAPVLWIRPV
;
A
#
# COMPACT_ATOMS: atom_id res chain seq x y z
N MET A 1 7.25 20.70 21.49
CA MET A 1 8.04 19.74 20.70
C MET A 1 8.13 18.45 21.50
N ALA A 2 7.52 17.36 21.08
CA ALA A 2 7.61 16.08 21.78
C ALA A 2 9.04 15.55 21.71
N ALA A 3 9.59 15.16 22.87
CA ALA A 3 10.94 14.60 22.95
C ALA A 3 10.97 13.28 22.15
N GLN A 4 11.86 13.20 21.17
CA GLN A 4 12.08 12.04 20.35
C GLN A 4 12.59 10.88 21.23
N LYS A 5 11.81 9.82 21.39
CA LYS A 5 12.14 8.69 22.27
C LYS A 5 13.06 7.73 21.55
N VAL A 6 14.36 8.04 21.53
CA VAL A 6 15.40 7.17 20.94
C VAL A 6 15.62 5.93 21.82
N ASN A 7 15.66 4.76 21.22
CA ASN A 7 16.01 3.51 21.89
C ASN A 7 17.54 3.36 22.00
N THR A 8 18.12 4.12 22.93
CA THR A 8 19.59 4.16 23.16
C THR A 8 20.18 2.77 23.47
N ARG A 9 19.39 1.90 24.15
CA ARG A 9 19.82 0.55 24.49
C ARG A 9 20.01 -0.30 23.24
N TRP A 10 19.06 -0.28 22.33
CA TRP A 10 19.12 -0.99 21.05
C TRP A 10 20.37 -0.60 20.24
N PHE A 11 20.65 0.70 20.10
CA PHE A 11 21.83 1.16 19.38
C PHE A 11 23.14 0.64 20.00
N ARG A 12 23.23 0.62 21.33
CA ARG A 12 24.42 0.10 22.03
C ARG A 12 24.60 -1.40 21.81
N GLU A 13 23.53 -2.17 21.86
CA GLU A 13 23.55 -3.62 21.61
C GLU A 13 24.00 -3.91 20.17
N ARG A 14 23.44 -3.22 19.17
CA ARG A 14 23.84 -3.37 17.77
C ARG A 14 25.27 -2.97 17.47
N LEU A 15 25.77 -1.91 18.10
CA LEU A 15 27.16 -1.50 17.99
C LEU A 15 28.10 -2.54 18.62
N ALA A 16 27.74 -3.08 19.78
CA ALA A 16 28.52 -4.12 20.46
C ALA A 16 28.61 -5.41 19.63
N GLU A 17 27.52 -5.85 19.00
CA GLU A 17 27.49 -7.01 18.08
C GLU A 17 28.47 -6.88 16.90
N ARG A 18 28.87 -5.65 16.55
CA ARG A 18 29.81 -5.33 15.47
C ARG A 18 31.18 -4.89 15.97
N ASP A 19 31.49 -5.10 17.24
CA ASP A 19 32.71 -4.60 17.89
C ASP A 19 33.00 -3.12 17.59
N MET A 20 31.94 -2.31 17.51
CA MET A 20 32.00 -0.91 17.14
C MET A 20 31.77 0.01 18.34
N SER A 21 32.82 0.79 18.70
CA SER A 21 32.69 1.81 19.72
C SER A 21 31.95 3.05 19.21
N MET A 22 31.35 3.83 20.13
CA MET A 22 30.72 5.13 19.82
C MET A 22 31.68 6.10 19.13
N ARG A 23 32.98 6.08 19.51
CA ARG A 23 34.01 6.92 18.86
C ARG A 23 34.30 6.46 17.43
N ARG A 24 34.30 5.14 17.19
CA ARG A 24 34.49 4.59 15.86
C ARG A 24 33.30 4.93 14.97
N LEU A 25 32.07 4.83 15.51
CA LEU A 25 30.86 5.26 14.79
C LEU A 25 30.92 6.74 14.42
N ALA A 26 31.33 7.62 15.34
CA ALA A 26 31.47 9.04 15.10
C ALA A 26 32.45 9.33 13.95
N LYS A 27 33.62 8.65 13.97
CA LYS A 27 34.61 8.77 12.90
C LYS A 27 34.09 8.33 11.55
N LEU A 28 33.33 7.21 11.49
CA LEU A 28 32.76 6.69 10.25
C LEU A 28 31.61 7.56 9.73
N LEU A 29 30.89 8.24 10.60
CA LEU A 29 29.85 9.21 10.24
C LEU A 29 30.41 10.60 9.92
N GLU A 30 31.70 10.83 10.15
CA GLU A 30 32.36 12.16 10.03
C GLU A 30 31.71 13.20 10.95
N LEU A 31 31.33 12.76 12.15
CA LEU A 31 30.69 13.57 13.18
C LEU A 31 31.55 13.65 14.42
N ASP A 32 31.35 14.72 15.18
CA ASP A 32 31.94 14.82 16.51
C ASP A 32 31.33 13.76 17.46
N PRO A 33 32.13 13.10 18.33
CA PRO A 33 31.62 12.11 19.28
C PRO A 33 30.51 12.65 20.19
N SER A 34 30.51 13.93 20.52
CA SER A 34 29.45 14.57 21.29
C SER A 34 28.16 14.65 20.50
N ALA A 35 28.22 14.92 19.19
CA ALA A 35 27.05 14.96 18.31
C ALA A 35 26.39 13.58 18.20
N VAL A 36 27.17 12.51 18.05
CA VAL A 36 26.65 11.13 18.05
C VAL A 36 26.04 10.78 19.41
N SER A 37 26.68 11.17 20.50
CA SER A 37 26.12 10.95 21.85
C SER A 37 24.77 11.68 22.06
N LEU A 38 24.65 12.92 21.59
CA LEU A 38 23.41 13.69 21.67
C LEU A 38 22.32 13.08 20.77
N MET A 39 22.67 12.64 19.57
CA MET A 39 21.78 11.98 18.63
C MET A 39 21.20 10.68 19.23
N LEU A 40 22.05 9.78 19.75
CA LEU A 40 21.60 8.52 20.33
C LEU A 40 20.90 8.67 21.69
N ARG A 41 20.95 9.82 22.31
CA ARG A 41 20.14 10.18 23.52
C ARG A 41 18.86 10.92 23.18
N GLY A 42 18.55 11.15 21.91
CA GLY A 42 17.37 11.91 21.48
C GLY A 42 17.42 13.41 21.73
N LYS A 43 18.60 13.95 22.03
CA LYS A 43 18.83 15.40 22.23
C LYS A 43 19.19 16.14 20.95
N ARG A 44 19.46 15.40 19.87
CA ARG A 44 19.66 15.86 18.50
C ARG A 44 18.93 14.91 17.56
N THR A 45 18.22 15.45 16.59
CA THR A 45 17.54 14.65 15.56
C THR A 45 18.57 14.02 14.62
N MET A 46 18.40 12.72 14.34
CA MET A 46 19.16 12.01 13.31
C MET A 46 18.66 12.45 11.94
N THR A 47 19.55 12.72 11.00
CA THR A 47 19.19 13.01 9.62
C THR A 47 18.97 11.71 8.83
N ALA A 48 18.31 11.80 7.67
CA ALA A 48 18.10 10.65 6.79
C ALA A 48 19.43 10.07 6.28
N ASP A 49 20.41 10.93 5.98
CA ASP A 49 21.75 10.51 5.55
C ASP A 49 22.49 9.75 6.66
N GLU A 50 22.46 10.28 7.88
CA GLU A 50 23.04 9.60 9.05
C GLU A 50 22.40 8.24 9.30
N ALA A 51 21.06 8.14 9.15
CA ALA A 51 20.34 6.87 9.27
C ALA A 51 20.75 5.87 8.18
N ASN A 52 20.90 6.31 6.94
CA ASN A 52 21.38 5.48 5.83
C ASN A 52 22.82 4.98 6.07
N ARG A 53 23.72 5.84 6.51
CA ARG A 53 25.10 5.46 6.82
C ARG A 53 25.16 4.47 7.99
N ILE A 54 24.38 4.67 9.05
CA ILE A 54 24.26 3.73 10.19
C ILE A 54 23.69 2.40 9.73
N SER A 55 22.66 2.41 8.88
CA SER A 55 22.04 1.22 8.27
C SER A 55 23.10 0.38 7.53
N GLY A 56 23.91 1.00 6.69
CA GLY A 56 25.00 0.33 5.98
C GLY A 56 26.08 -0.25 6.92
N LEU A 57 26.50 0.52 7.94
CA LEU A 57 27.51 0.10 8.91
C LEU A 57 27.04 -1.07 9.79
N LEU A 58 25.78 -1.08 10.17
CA LEU A 58 25.19 -2.13 11.01
C LEU A 58 24.58 -3.29 10.20
N THR A 59 24.44 -3.14 8.88
CA THR A 59 23.76 -4.10 7.99
C THR A 59 22.32 -4.36 8.44
N ILE A 60 21.59 -3.31 8.74
CA ILE A 60 20.20 -3.31 9.23
C ILE A 60 19.37 -2.40 8.31
N PRO A 61 18.09 -2.71 8.03
CA PRO A 61 17.23 -1.84 7.23
C PRO A 61 17.18 -0.41 7.78
N VAL A 62 17.27 0.60 6.93
CA VAL A 62 17.21 2.02 7.33
C VAL A 62 15.91 2.35 8.08
N THR A 63 14.82 1.69 7.71
CA THR A 63 13.52 1.79 8.38
C THR A 63 13.60 1.38 9.84
N GLU A 64 14.35 0.33 10.17
CA GLU A 64 14.56 -0.10 11.55
C GLU A 64 15.39 0.93 12.32
N VAL A 65 16.47 1.44 11.73
CA VAL A 65 17.30 2.51 12.33
C VAL A 65 16.46 3.74 12.66
N LEU A 66 15.62 4.20 11.72
CA LEU A 66 14.75 5.36 11.90
C LEU A 66 13.70 5.11 13.00
N ALA A 67 13.07 3.92 13.01
CA ALA A 67 12.11 3.54 14.04
C ALA A 67 12.73 3.59 15.44
N GLN A 68 13.94 3.05 15.61
CA GLN A 68 14.66 3.03 16.88
C GLN A 68 15.23 4.40 17.26
N ALA A 69 15.47 5.28 16.27
CA ALA A 69 15.78 6.68 16.52
C ALA A 69 14.56 7.51 16.94
N GLY A 70 13.36 6.90 17.02
CA GLY A 70 12.12 7.61 17.36
C GLY A 70 11.69 8.60 16.27
N ILE A 71 12.24 8.47 15.07
CA ILE A 71 11.79 9.21 13.90
C ILE A 71 10.55 8.46 13.41
N PRO A 72 9.36 9.09 13.39
CA PRO A 72 8.22 8.46 12.79
C PRO A 72 8.62 8.17 11.34
N ILE A 73 8.79 6.90 11.03
CA ILE A 73 8.69 6.47 9.66
C ILE A 73 7.22 6.75 9.42
N GLU A 74 6.91 7.76 8.63
CA GLU A 74 5.65 7.77 7.96
C GLU A 74 5.70 6.49 7.12
N ASP A 75 5.26 5.41 7.75
CA ASP A 75 4.86 4.21 7.04
C ASP A 75 3.60 4.65 6.30
N ASP A 76 3.86 5.34 5.19
CA ASP A 76 2.88 5.89 4.25
C ASP A 76 2.15 4.74 3.54
N ALA A 77 2.41 3.54 4.00
CA ALA A 77 1.72 2.33 3.64
C ALA A 77 0.32 2.38 4.27
N ARG A 78 -0.60 3.00 3.54
CA ARG A 78 -2.00 3.06 3.92
C ARG A 78 -2.56 1.66 4.09
N SER A 79 -3.16 1.40 5.24
CA SER A 79 -3.81 0.13 5.52
C SER A 79 -5.26 0.20 5.06
N PHE A 80 -5.64 -0.66 4.12
CA PHE A 80 -6.98 -0.75 3.56
C PHE A 80 -7.71 -1.97 4.13
N PRO A 81 -8.98 -1.84 4.58
CA PRO A 81 -9.80 -3.01 4.87
C PRO A 81 -10.21 -3.68 3.56
N VAL A 82 -10.03 -4.99 3.46
CA VAL A 82 -10.56 -5.79 2.35
C VAL A 82 -12.06 -5.93 2.56
N LYS A 83 -12.85 -5.11 1.88
CA LYS A 83 -14.31 -5.02 2.06
C LYS A 83 -15.10 -5.92 1.12
N ALA A 84 -14.44 -6.50 0.13
CA ALA A 84 -15.09 -7.32 -0.88
C ALA A 84 -14.13 -8.36 -1.47
N TRP A 85 -14.67 -9.32 -2.18
CA TRP A 85 -13.91 -10.24 -3.02
C TRP A 85 -14.61 -10.42 -4.37
N VAL A 86 -13.85 -10.73 -5.40
CA VAL A 86 -14.33 -11.00 -6.76
C VAL A 86 -14.24 -12.50 -7.05
N ASP A 87 -15.31 -13.07 -7.60
CA ASP A 87 -15.38 -14.49 -7.98
C ASP A 87 -14.86 -14.73 -9.42
N ALA A 88 -14.87 -15.99 -9.85
CA ALA A 88 -14.47 -16.42 -11.20
C ALA A 88 -15.34 -15.84 -12.33
N ARG A 89 -16.52 -15.31 -12.02
CA ARG A 89 -17.40 -14.63 -12.98
C ARG A 89 -17.15 -13.12 -13.07
N GLY A 90 -16.25 -12.61 -12.23
CA GLY A 90 -15.98 -11.17 -12.12
C GLY A 90 -16.97 -10.43 -11.21
N ALA A 91 -17.93 -11.12 -10.60
CA ALA A 91 -18.89 -10.53 -9.69
C ALA A 91 -18.26 -10.23 -8.33
N LEU A 92 -18.61 -9.07 -7.75
CA LEU A 92 -18.07 -8.60 -6.49
C LEU A 92 -19.02 -8.93 -5.34
N HIS A 93 -18.47 -9.54 -4.30
CA HIS A 93 -19.18 -9.92 -3.09
C HIS A 93 -18.65 -9.16 -1.89
N THR A 94 -19.54 -8.57 -1.09
CA THR A 94 -19.17 -7.79 0.10
C THR A 94 -18.76 -8.68 1.28
N ILE A 95 -17.78 -8.23 2.05
CA ILE A 95 -17.36 -8.86 3.31
C ILE A 95 -17.91 -8.02 4.47
N THR A 96 -18.58 -8.68 5.42
CA THR A 96 -19.06 -7.99 6.65
C THR A 96 -17.90 -7.38 7.44
N ALA A 97 -18.11 -6.19 7.99
CA ALA A 97 -17.07 -5.39 8.66
C ALA A 97 -16.30 -6.15 9.78
N LYS A 98 -16.97 -7.11 10.46
CA LYS A 98 -16.33 -7.95 11.50
C LYS A 98 -15.22 -8.86 10.96
N ASN A 99 -15.25 -9.21 9.67
CA ASN A 99 -14.35 -10.18 9.03
C ASN A 99 -13.39 -9.52 8.03
N ALA A 100 -13.38 -8.19 7.95
CA ALA A 100 -12.54 -7.46 7.03
C ALA A 100 -11.06 -7.51 7.47
N ARG A 101 -10.24 -8.34 6.80
CA ARG A 101 -8.78 -8.31 6.94
C ARG A 101 -8.26 -6.96 6.44
N ARG A 102 -7.25 -6.41 7.11
CA ARG A 102 -6.56 -5.21 6.61
C ARG A 102 -5.31 -5.62 5.85
N VAL A 103 -5.05 -4.91 4.77
CA VAL A 103 -3.87 -5.10 3.91
C VAL A 103 -3.17 -3.76 3.69
N VAL A 104 -1.87 -3.81 3.58
CA VAL A 104 -1.06 -2.65 3.25
C VAL A 104 -1.16 -2.40 1.75
N GLY A 105 -1.63 -1.22 1.36
CA GLY A 105 -1.76 -0.81 -0.04
C GLY A 105 -0.68 0.16 -0.49
N PRO A 106 -0.56 0.39 -1.81
CA PRO A 106 0.31 1.41 -2.37
C PRO A 106 -0.06 2.83 -1.90
N ARG A 107 0.93 3.72 -1.87
CA ARG A 107 0.78 5.11 -1.37
C ARG A 107 -0.16 5.97 -2.21
N ASP A 108 -0.16 5.75 -3.50
CA ASP A 108 -0.92 6.48 -4.51
C ASP A 108 -2.40 6.06 -4.60
N VAL A 109 -2.80 5.03 -3.83
CA VAL A 109 -4.22 4.67 -3.72
C VAL A 109 -4.93 5.66 -2.80
N PRO A 110 -5.97 6.37 -3.30
CA PRO A 110 -6.70 7.35 -2.48
C PRO A 110 -7.43 6.66 -1.32
N GLY A 111 -7.60 7.38 -0.20
CA GLY A 111 -8.28 6.86 0.98
C GLY A 111 -9.73 6.41 0.74
N ALA A 112 -10.40 6.96 -0.28
CA ALA A 112 -11.73 6.54 -0.72
C ALA A 112 -11.73 5.28 -1.61
N GLY A 113 -10.55 4.75 -1.97
CA GLY A 113 -10.42 3.55 -2.77
C GLY A 113 -10.81 2.28 -2.00
N LEU A 114 -11.05 1.21 -2.74
CA LEU A 114 -11.37 -0.10 -2.19
C LEU A 114 -10.19 -1.07 -2.32
N ALA A 115 -10.07 -1.96 -1.34
CA ALA A 115 -9.26 -3.16 -1.44
C ALA A 115 -10.20 -4.37 -1.61
N VAL A 116 -10.02 -5.12 -2.70
CA VAL A 116 -10.86 -6.27 -3.10
C VAL A 116 -9.97 -7.48 -3.33
N GLN A 117 -10.28 -8.60 -2.67
CA GLN A 117 -9.54 -9.85 -2.85
C GLN A 117 -10.02 -10.60 -4.10
N ILE A 118 -9.10 -11.13 -4.89
CA ILE A 118 -9.41 -12.06 -5.98
C ILE A 118 -9.61 -13.46 -5.39
N ARG A 119 -10.72 -14.11 -5.71
CA ARG A 119 -11.04 -15.51 -5.35
C ARG A 119 -11.50 -16.24 -6.61
N ALA A 120 -10.56 -16.57 -7.44
CA ALA A 120 -10.77 -17.26 -8.71
C ALA A 120 -9.59 -18.21 -8.92
N ALA A 121 -9.74 -19.46 -8.48
CA ALA A 121 -8.66 -20.46 -8.45
C ALA A 121 -8.02 -20.73 -9.83
N GLU A 122 -8.73 -20.41 -10.91
CA GLU A 122 -8.26 -20.54 -12.28
C GLU A 122 -7.24 -19.47 -12.68
N LEU A 123 -7.15 -18.38 -11.89
CA LEU A 123 -6.25 -17.27 -12.17
C LEU A 123 -4.93 -17.38 -11.40
N ALA A 124 -3.84 -17.03 -12.06
CA ALA A 124 -2.53 -16.90 -11.41
C ALA A 124 -2.53 -15.82 -10.30
N SER A 125 -3.48 -14.89 -10.33
CA SER A 125 -3.69 -13.85 -9.33
C SER A 125 -4.70 -14.22 -8.23
N ASP A 126 -5.08 -15.52 -8.11
CA ASP A 126 -5.93 -15.95 -7.00
C ASP A 126 -5.30 -15.61 -5.65
N GLY A 127 -6.11 -15.10 -4.72
CA GLY A 127 -5.65 -14.62 -3.41
C GLY A 127 -5.04 -13.22 -3.41
N TRP A 128 -4.71 -12.62 -4.56
CA TRP A 128 -4.19 -11.26 -4.67
C TRP A 128 -5.24 -10.21 -4.33
N VAL A 129 -4.82 -8.97 -4.13
CA VAL A 129 -5.70 -7.85 -3.85
C VAL A 129 -5.61 -6.79 -4.92
N LEU A 130 -6.79 -6.39 -5.41
CA LEU A 130 -6.98 -5.20 -6.23
C LEU A 130 -7.10 -3.97 -5.32
N PHE A 131 -6.50 -2.87 -5.72
CA PHE A 131 -6.70 -1.56 -5.10
C PHE A 131 -7.27 -0.61 -6.13
N SER A 132 -8.43 -0.02 -5.84
CA SER A 132 -9.09 0.91 -6.75
C SER A 132 -8.91 2.36 -6.36
N GLY A 133 -9.14 3.26 -7.31
CA GLY A 133 -9.43 4.67 -7.06
C GLY A 133 -10.82 4.88 -6.44
N ALA A 134 -11.22 6.13 -6.33
CA ALA A 134 -12.58 6.49 -5.95
C ALA A 134 -13.58 6.19 -7.09
N PHE A 135 -14.83 5.94 -6.74
CA PHE A 135 -15.91 5.85 -7.73
C PHE A 135 -16.21 7.22 -8.34
N ASP A 136 -16.41 7.24 -9.66
CA ASP A 136 -16.86 8.39 -10.43
C ASP A 136 -18.05 7.98 -11.31
N THR A 137 -19.06 8.82 -11.39
CA THR A 137 -20.24 8.59 -12.24
C THR A 137 -19.95 8.82 -13.74
N ARG A 138 -18.84 9.46 -14.06
CA ARG A 138 -18.39 9.67 -15.45
C ARG A 138 -17.64 8.45 -15.95
N ALA A 139 -18.38 7.34 -16.19
CA ALA A 139 -17.80 6.08 -16.63
C ALA A 139 -16.96 6.19 -17.90
N ASP A 140 -17.32 7.11 -18.81
CA ASP A 140 -16.57 7.39 -20.04
C ASP A 140 -15.11 7.78 -19.83
N ALA A 141 -14.77 8.36 -18.67
CA ALA A 141 -13.39 8.69 -18.33
C ALA A 141 -12.51 7.45 -18.13
N PHE A 142 -13.09 6.27 -18.03
CA PHE A 142 -12.41 5.02 -17.74
C PHE A 142 -12.54 3.98 -18.87
N ILE A 143 -12.93 4.38 -20.07
CA ILE A 143 -12.94 3.52 -21.25
C ILE A 143 -11.55 2.90 -21.42
N ASP A 144 -11.51 1.62 -21.79
CA ASP A 144 -10.32 0.78 -21.97
C ASP A 144 -9.49 0.54 -20.68
N ARG A 145 -10.04 0.89 -19.52
CA ARG A 145 -9.41 0.65 -18.23
C ARG A 145 -10.12 -0.46 -17.46
N LEU A 146 -9.33 -1.23 -16.69
CA LEU A 146 -9.86 -2.15 -15.70
C LEU A 146 -10.44 -1.36 -14.54
N CYS A 147 -11.71 -1.63 -14.20
CA CYS A 147 -12.47 -0.92 -13.17
C CYS A 147 -13.25 -1.87 -12.28
N ILE A 148 -13.59 -1.41 -11.08
CA ILE A 148 -14.72 -1.91 -10.34
C ILE A 148 -15.92 -1.11 -10.83
N VAL A 149 -16.88 -1.77 -11.46
CA VAL A 149 -18.04 -1.14 -12.13
C VAL A 149 -19.28 -1.40 -11.31
N GLU A 150 -20.02 -0.35 -10.94
CA GLU A 150 -21.35 -0.41 -10.33
C GLU A 150 -22.40 -0.42 -11.43
N LEU A 151 -23.20 -1.49 -11.50
CA LEU A 151 -24.28 -1.66 -12.49
C LEU A 151 -25.54 -0.89 -12.05
N ALA A 152 -26.30 -0.35 -12.99
CA ALA A 152 -27.57 0.32 -12.71
C ALA A 152 -28.63 -0.64 -12.14
N GLY A 153 -28.58 -1.95 -12.46
CA GLY A 153 -29.47 -3.01 -12.00
C GLY A 153 -29.06 -3.71 -10.71
N ASN A 154 -28.21 -3.09 -9.87
CA ASN A 154 -27.55 -3.65 -8.69
C ASN A 154 -26.40 -4.62 -9.01
N GLY A 155 -25.40 -4.63 -8.11
CA GLY A 155 -24.21 -5.46 -8.21
C GLY A 155 -23.00 -4.70 -8.74
N HIS A 156 -21.83 -5.31 -8.52
CA HIS A 156 -20.55 -4.76 -8.98
C HIS A 156 -19.80 -5.84 -9.72
N VAL A 157 -19.04 -5.44 -10.75
CA VAL A 157 -18.21 -6.33 -11.55
C VAL A 157 -16.81 -5.73 -11.67
N VAL A 158 -15.77 -6.57 -11.62
CA VAL A 158 -14.40 -6.19 -11.96
C VAL A 158 -14.17 -6.50 -13.43
N ALA A 159 -14.15 -5.47 -14.26
CA ALA A 159 -14.09 -5.61 -15.70
C ALA A 159 -13.36 -4.45 -16.39
N THR A 160 -12.83 -4.70 -17.57
CA THR A 160 -12.42 -3.64 -18.48
C THR A 160 -13.67 -3.03 -19.12
N LEU A 161 -13.77 -1.71 -18.99
CA LEU A 161 -14.89 -0.94 -19.51
C LEU A 161 -14.68 -0.65 -20.99
N LYS A 162 -15.64 -0.99 -21.85
CA LYS A 162 -15.66 -0.71 -23.29
C LYS A 162 -16.93 0.03 -23.64
N ARG A 163 -16.95 0.80 -24.74
CA ARG A 163 -18.19 1.38 -25.27
C ARG A 163 -19.17 0.27 -25.66
N GLY A 164 -20.44 0.47 -25.35
CA GLY A 164 -21.53 -0.38 -25.79
C GLY A 164 -21.99 -0.03 -27.22
N TYR A 165 -23.09 -0.66 -27.63
CA TYR A 165 -23.70 -0.45 -28.95
C TYR A 165 -24.67 0.72 -28.93
N ASP A 166 -25.33 0.96 -27.80
CA ASP A 166 -26.25 2.08 -27.59
C ASP A 166 -25.55 3.21 -26.83
N ASP A 167 -26.11 4.41 -26.94
CA ASP A 167 -25.66 5.56 -26.17
C ASP A 167 -25.76 5.30 -24.66
N GLU A 168 -24.76 5.76 -23.92
CA GLU A 168 -24.64 5.58 -22.46
C GLU A 168 -24.63 4.12 -21.99
N LYS A 169 -24.40 3.18 -22.90
CA LYS A 169 -24.22 1.75 -22.59
C LYS A 169 -22.75 1.35 -22.73
N TYR A 170 -22.44 0.26 -22.03
CA TYR A 170 -21.08 -0.24 -21.95
C TYR A 170 -21.03 -1.77 -22.12
N ASN A 171 -19.93 -2.24 -22.69
CA ASN A 171 -19.56 -3.64 -22.69
C ASN A 171 -18.50 -3.85 -21.60
N LEU A 172 -18.71 -4.82 -20.74
CA LEU A 172 -17.83 -5.14 -19.63
C LEU A 172 -17.12 -6.46 -19.92
N VAL A 173 -15.79 -6.39 -20.05
CA VAL A 173 -14.93 -7.58 -20.22
C VAL A 173 -14.40 -7.97 -18.84
N PRO A 174 -14.94 -9.01 -18.19
CA PRO A 174 -14.55 -9.39 -16.83
C PRO A 174 -13.04 -9.70 -16.75
N TYR A 175 -12.39 -9.24 -15.68
CA TYR A 175 -10.97 -9.50 -15.40
C TYR A 175 -10.64 -11.01 -15.35
N THR A 176 -11.60 -11.81 -14.95
CA THR A 176 -11.48 -13.26 -14.79
C THR A 176 -11.54 -14.05 -16.09
N GLY A 177 -11.77 -13.39 -17.22
CA GLY A 177 -11.96 -14.07 -18.52
C GLY A 177 -13.34 -14.68 -18.70
N ALA A 178 -14.31 -14.42 -17.81
CA ALA A 178 -15.70 -14.81 -18.00
C ALA A 178 -16.32 -14.11 -19.22
N ALA A 179 -17.49 -14.54 -19.65
CA ALA A 179 -18.21 -13.98 -20.80
C ALA A 179 -18.42 -12.47 -20.64
N THR A 180 -18.24 -11.72 -21.72
CA THR A 180 -18.50 -10.27 -21.77
C THR A 180 -19.95 -10.00 -21.46
N ILE A 181 -20.18 -9.00 -20.61
CA ILE A 181 -21.52 -8.48 -20.31
C ILE A 181 -21.74 -7.32 -21.28
N GLU A 182 -22.67 -7.48 -22.20
CA GLU A 182 -22.84 -6.55 -23.30
C GLU A 182 -23.93 -5.52 -23.04
N ASN A 183 -23.69 -4.30 -23.49
CA ASN A 183 -24.66 -3.22 -23.64
C ASN A 183 -25.45 -2.88 -22.36
N VAL A 184 -24.75 -2.79 -21.22
CA VAL A 184 -25.33 -2.53 -19.90
C VAL A 184 -25.18 -1.08 -19.47
N ALA A 185 -26.14 -0.60 -18.67
CA ALA A 185 -26.05 0.70 -18.02
C ALA A 185 -25.14 0.61 -16.79
N VAL A 186 -24.20 1.54 -16.70
CA VAL A 186 -23.26 1.70 -15.60
C VAL A 186 -23.64 2.93 -14.79
N LYS A 187 -23.69 2.79 -13.46
CA LYS A 187 -23.98 3.88 -12.54
C LYS A 187 -22.73 4.64 -12.14
N ALA A 188 -21.65 3.91 -11.87
CA ALA A 188 -20.36 4.49 -11.53
C ALA A 188 -19.23 3.47 -11.78
N ALA A 189 -18.00 3.95 -11.92
CA ALA A 189 -16.83 3.12 -12.05
C ALA A 189 -15.68 3.65 -11.20
N ALA A 190 -14.84 2.75 -10.67
CA ALA A 190 -13.62 3.06 -9.95
C ALA A 190 -12.45 2.36 -10.65
N PRO A 191 -11.44 3.10 -11.17
CA PRO A 191 -10.33 2.47 -11.89
C PRO A 191 -9.51 1.61 -10.93
N VAL A 192 -9.12 0.41 -11.36
CA VAL A 192 -8.14 -0.41 -10.66
C VAL A 192 -6.77 0.21 -10.89
N LEU A 193 -6.10 0.56 -9.80
CA LEU A 193 -4.78 1.20 -9.82
C LEU A 193 -3.66 0.18 -9.64
N TRP A 194 -3.88 -0.82 -8.79
CA TRP A 194 -2.90 -1.86 -8.48
C TRP A 194 -3.55 -3.22 -8.30
N ILE A 195 -2.82 -4.27 -8.71
CA ILE A 195 -3.10 -5.67 -8.41
C ILE A 195 -1.81 -6.28 -7.90
N ARG A 196 -1.80 -6.85 -6.70
CA ARG A 196 -0.59 -7.41 -6.11
C ARG A 196 -0.88 -8.54 -5.11
N PRO A 197 0.08 -9.46 -4.88
CA PRO A 197 0.04 -10.40 -3.77
C PRO A 197 0.07 -9.65 -2.43
N VAL A 198 -0.52 -10.25 -1.39
CA VAL A 198 -0.57 -9.75 -0.01
C VAL A 198 -0.30 -10.84 1.00
#